data_add82c539334bc0375afbca669ce129e
#
_entry.id   add82c539334bc0375afbca669ce129e
#
_cell.length_a   1.000
_cell.length_b   1.000
_cell.length_c   1.000
_cell.angle_alpha   90.00
_cell.angle_beta   90.00
_cell.angle_gamma   90.00
#
_symmetry.space_group_name_H-M   'P 1'
#
loop_
_entity.id
_entity.type
_entity.pdbx_description
1 polymer ?
#
loop_
_entity_poly.entity_id
_entity_poly.type
_entity_poly.pdbx_seq_one_letter_code
_entity_poly.pdbx_strand_id
1 'polypeptide(L)'
;MNISLKKSLVLPVLLFVMSCNAPGGNENSVIVINTTLGDIKIKLYDGTPIHRDNIIKLINSGFYDGVSFHRVIKDFMIQTGDPETKSGKKVNLPDSMKTYTIPSEFNNQYFHKKGAVAAARQGNETNPEMRSSGTQFYIVQGVKFNDSDLNTAELRINSNIKQGLFNKLIKETADSVRLSGNTIPDGQIQEIASVKMFEYLTTHPDYKISEDQRTVYKSIGGTPRLDGAYTVFGEVIEGLDVVDKIAAVTTDSGDKPVTDVKILKIKIEK
;
A
#
# COMPACT_ATOMS: atom_id res chain seq x y z
N MET A 1 -56.15 10.75 61.86
CA MET A 1 -55.88 10.04 60.60
C MET A 1 -54.60 10.63 60.01
N ASN A 2 -53.43 10.06 60.37
CA ASN A 2 -52.09 10.59 60.04
C ASN A 2 -51.63 9.98 58.72
N ILE A 3 -51.45 10.78 57.69
CA ILE A 3 -50.88 10.38 56.41
C ILE A 3 -49.40 10.70 56.49
N SER A 4 -48.59 9.62 56.54
CA SER A 4 -47.12 9.69 56.48
C SER A 4 -46.66 9.88 55.06
N LEU A 5 -46.05 11.01 54.76
CA LEU A 5 -45.42 11.32 53.45
C LEU A 5 -44.01 10.70 53.42
N LYS A 6 -43.83 9.60 52.68
CA LYS A 6 -42.51 9.03 52.40
C LYS A 6 -41.78 9.90 51.40
N LYS A 7 -40.70 10.54 51.82
CA LYS A 7 -39.76 11.26 50.94
C LYS A 7 -38.93 10.22 50.15
N SER A 8 -39.17 10.12 48.84
CA SER A 8 -38.31 9.40 47.94
C SER A 8 -37.03 10.19 47.68
N LEU A 9 -35.91 9.62 48.12
CA LEU A 9 -34.59 10.14 47.86
C LEU A 9 -34.19 9.73 46.42
N VAL A 10 -34.22 10.66 45.48
CA VAL A 10 -33.72 10.48 44.08
C VAL A 10 -32.22 10.74 44.12
N LEU A 11 -31.45 9.66 44.02
CA LEU A 11 -29.99 9.69 43.90
C LEU A 11 -29.64 10.05 42.42
N PRO A 12 -28.92 11.13 42.12
CA PRO A 12 -28.49 11.41 40.75
C PRO A 12 -27.41 10.41 40.35
N VAL A 13 -27.72 9.57 39.36
CA VAL A 13 -26.73 8.73 38.68
C VAL A 13 -25.85 9.64 37.83
N LEU A 14 -24.64 9.91 38.29
CA LEU A 14 -23.60 10.62 37.54
C LEU A 14 -23.08 9.67 36.47
N LEU A 15 -23.59 9.80 35.24
CA LEU A 15 -23.02 9.13 34.07
C LEU A 15 -21.62 9.71 33.79
N PHE A 16 -20.60 8.98 34.23
CA PHE A 16 -19.23 9.23 33.84
C PHE A 16 -19.08 8.78 32.37
N VAL A 17 -19.21 9.73 31.43
CA VAL A 17 -18.84 9.49 30.04
C VAL A 17 -17.34 9.37 30.01
N MET A 18 -16.80 8.13 30.07
CA MET A 18 -15.42 7.87 29.72
C MET A 18 -15.29 8.17 28.22
N SER A 19 -14.84 9.37 27.90
CA SER A 19 -14.29 9.69 26.59
C SER A 19 -13.06 8.80 26.40
N CYS A 20 -13.22 7.70 25.67
CA CYS A 20 -12.09 6.98 25.13
C CYS A 20 -11.43 7.93 24.13
N ASN A 21 -10.43 8.67 24.60
CA ASN A 21 -9.44 9.24 23.69
C ASN A 21 -8.77 8.06 23.01
N ALA A 22 -9.17 7.75 21.77
CA ALA A 22 -8.34 6.98 20.88
C ALA A 22 -6.96 7.65 20.88
N PRO A 23 -5.86 6.88 20.96
CA PRO A 23 -4.52 7.47 20.90
C PRO A 23 -4.47 8.31 19.64
N GLY A 24 -4.27 9.62 19.81
CA GLY A 24 -4.23 10.59 18.73
C GLY A 24 -3.26 10.10 17.68
N GLY A 25 -3.72 9.92 16.46
CA GLY A 25 -2.86 9.64 15.32
C GLY A 25 -1.79 10.72 15.34
N ASN A 26 -0.52 10.31 15.30
CA ASN A 26 0.59 11.25 15.18
C ASN A 26 0.40 12.01 13.87
N GLU A 27 -0.06 13.24 13.96
CA GLU A 27 -0.17 14.12 12.81
C GLU A 27 1.19 14.14 12.11
N ASN A 28 1.22 13.64 10.86
CA ASN A 28 2.35 13.68 9.94
C ASN A 28 3.62 12.96 10.41
N SER A 29 3.61 11.64 10.37
CA SER A 29 4.87 10.89 10.47
C SER A 29 5.74 11.17 9.25
N VAL A 30 6.78 11.94 9.42
CA VAL A 30 7.79 12.21 8.40
C VAL A 30 9.01 11.33 8.66
N ILE A 31 9.52 10.69 7.62
CA ILE A 31 10.73 9.88 7.68
C ILE A 31 11.79 10.44 6.72
N VAL A 32 13.06 10.28 7.09
CA VAL A 32 14.22 10.65 6.26
C VAL A 32 15.00 9.38 5.96
N ILE A 33 15.09 9.02 4.67
CA ILE A 33 15.91 7.91 4.17
C ILE A 33 17.26 8.47 3.75
N ASN A 34 18.31 8.20 4.53
CA ASN A 34 19.67 8.50 4.12
C ASN A 34 20.16 7.40 3.19
N THR A 35 20.51 7.74 1.96
CA THR A 35 21.02 6.78 0.96
C THR A 35 22.47 7.10 0.58
N THR A 36 23.12 6.19 -0.15
CA THR A 36 24.45 6.41 -0.72
C THR A 36 24.49 7.50 -1.79
N LEU A 37 23.33 7.99 -2.28
CA LEU A 37 23.21 9.02 -3.33
C LEU A 37 22.54 10.30 -2.84
N GLY A 38 22.21 10.40 -1.54
CA GLY A 38 21.57 11.54 -0.91
C GLY A 38 20.36 11.16 -0.06
N ASP A 39 19.70 12.16 0.48
CA ASP A 39 18.59 11.99 1.40
C ASP A 39 17.25 12.16 0.70
N ILE A 40 16.27 11.33 1.10
CA ILE A 40 14.88 11.39 0.62
C ILE A 40 13.99 11.57 1.85
N LYS A 41 13.20 12.64 1.88
CA LYS A 41 12.24 12.91 2.95
C LYS A 41 10.83 12.55 2.49
N ILE A 42 10.15 11.73 3.28
CA ILE A 42 8.84 11.16 2.95
C ILE A 42 7.85 11.51 4.04
N LYS A 43 6.69 12.00 3.64
CA LYS A 43 5.51 12.12 4.49
C LYS A 43 4.68 10.85 4.36
N LEU A 44 4.42 10.17 5.48
CA LEU A 44 3.51 9.01 5.53
C LEU A 44 2.07 9.48 5.69
N TYR A 45 1.12 8.74 5.09
CA TYR A 45 -0.29 9.10 5.09
C TYR A 45 -1.06 8.48 6.26
N ASP A 46 -1.90 9.29 6.91
CA ASP A 46 -2.78 8.81 7.99
C ASP A 46 -3.94 7.96 7.48
N GLY A 47 -4.34 8.14 6.23
CA GLY A 47 -5.40 7.34 5.60
C GLY A 47 -4.99 5.91 5.24
N THR A 48 -3.75 5.50 5.54
CA THR A 48 -3.24 4.13 5.39
C THR A 48 -2.50 3.69 6.66
N PRO A 49 -3.21 3.62 7.80
CA PRO A 49 -2.59 3.44 9.11
C PRO A 49 -1.84 2.11 9.26
N ILE A 50 -2.31 1.01 8.65
CA ILE A 50 -1.64 -0.29 8.73
C ILE A 50 -0.26 -0.21 8.09
N HIS A 51 -0.14 0.40 6.91
CA HIS A 51 1.15 0.58 6.22
C HIS A 51 2.05 1.56 6.95
N ARG A 52 1.50 2.72 7.38
CA ARG A 52 2.23 3.72 8.17
C ARG A 52 2.85 3.12 9.43
N ASP A 53 2.03 2.45 10.24
CA ASP A 53 2.47 1.93 11.54
C ASP A 53 3.45 0.76 11.37
N ASN A 54 3.25 -0.06 10.33
CA ASN A 54 4.17 -1.13 9.97
C ASN A 54 5.55 -0.60 9.57
N ILE A 55 5.62 0.41 8.68
CA ILE A 55 6.90 0.98 8.26
C ILE A 55 7.63 1.65 9.45
N ILE A 56 6.90 2.36 10.33
CA ILE A 56 7.45 2.96 11.55
C ILE A 56 8.02 1.88 12.48
N LYS A 57 7.32 0.78 12.68
CA LYS A 57 7.80 -0.36 13.47
C LYS A 57 9.10 -0.94 12.92
N LEU A 58 9.21 -1.12 11.60
CA LEU A 58 10.40 -1.64 10.95
C LEU A 58 11.57 -0.65 11.02
N ILE A 59 11.31 0.66 10.89
CA ILE A 59 12.33 1.71 11.07
C ILE A 59 12.88 1.68 12.49
N ASN A 60 12.01 1.64 13.50
CA ASN A 60 12.43 1.60 14.91
C ASN A 60 13.26 0.36 15.27
N SER A 61 13.10 -0.74 14.54
CA SER A 61 13.91 -1.95 14.71
C SER A 61 15.24 -1.92 13.94
N GLY A 62 15.53 -0.87 13.17
CA GLY A 62 16.71 -0.79 12.29
C GLY A 62 16.65 -1.78 11.11
N PHE A 63 15.46 -2.24 10.76
CA PHE A 63 15.26 -3.23 9.71
C PHE A 63 15.87 -2.81 8.37
N TYR A 64 15.72 -1.55 7.98
CA TYR A 64 16.13 -1.04 6.67
C TYR A 64 17.62 -0.66 6.58
N ASP A 65 18.34 -0.60 7.68
CA ASP A 65 19.75 -0.20 7.68
C ASP A 65 20.59 -1.19 6.88
N GLY A 66 21.25 -0.72 5.82
CA GLY A 66 22.07 -1.51 4.90
C GLY A 66 21.30 -2.25 3.80
N VAL A 67 19.98 -2.10 3.71
CA VAL A 67 19.14 -2.67 2.62
C VAL A 67 19.38 -1.91 1.32
N SER A 68 19.45 -2.62 0.19
CA SER A 68 19.68 -2.02 -1.12
C SER A 68 18.38 -1.70 -1.88
N PHE A 69 18.45 -0.74 -2.79
CA PHE A 69 17.48 -0.64 -3.88
C PHE A 69 17.79 -1.76 -4.87
N HIS A 70 17.04 -2.85 -4.79
CA HIS A 70 17.32 -4.09 -5.51
C HIS A 70 16.69 -4.17 -6.89
N ARG A 71 15.75 -3.27 -7.19
CA ARG A 71 15.12 -3.16 -8.50
C ARG A 71 14.90 -1.70 -8.84
N VAL A 72 15.47 -1.27 -9.95
CA VAL A 72 15.41 0.12 -10.43
C VAL A 72 15.05 0.11 -11.91
N ILE A 73 13.93 0.73 -12.25
CA ILE A 73 13.50 0.88 -13.64
C ILE A 73 13.32 2.37 -13.91
N LYS A 74 14.17 2.90 -14.79
CA LYS A 74 14.08 4.29 -15.24
C LYS A 74 12.68 4.55 -15.83
N ASP A 75 12.18 5.75 -15.61
CA ASP A 75 10.86 6.21 -16.06
C ASP A 75 9.68 5.43 -15.43
N PHE A 76 9.96 4.65 -14.36
CA PHE A 76 8.95 3.89 -13.65
C PHE A 76 9.08 4.03 -12.13
N MET A 77 10.01 3.29 -11.48
CA MET A 77 10.12 3.30 -10.01
C MET A 77 11.48 2.80 -9.53
N ILE A 78 11.78 3.09 -8.27
CA ILE A 78 12.90 2.51 -7.51
C ILE A 78 12.33 1.71 -6.34
N GLN A 79 12.70 0.42 -6.21
CA GLN A 79 12.16 -0.52 -5.22
C GLN A 79 13.24 -0.97 -4.25
N THR A 80 12.85 -1.05 -2.98
CA THR A 80 13.71 -1.43 -1.85
C THR A 80 12.94 -2.25 -0.82
N GLY A 81 13.58 -2.57 0.33
CA GLY A 81 12.93 -3.24 1.45
C GLY A 81 13.04 -4.75 1.41
N ASP A 82 13.83 -5.32 0.49
CA ASP A 82 14.14 -6.74 0.53
C ASP A 82 15.27 -7.02 1.52
N PRO A 83 14.98 -7.71 2.63
CA PRO A 83 15.97 -7.98 3.66
C PRO A 83 17.12 -8.87 3.20
N GLU A 84 16.96 -9.66 2.14
CA GLU A 84 18.03 -10.50 1.58
C GLU A 84 19.14 -9.68 0.92
N THR A 85 18.87 -8.40 0.64
CA THR A 85 19.83 -7.45 0.06
C THR A 85 20.72 -6.75 1.10
N LYS A 86 20.46 -6.98 2.39
CA LYS A 86 21.20 -6.34 3.49
C LYS A 86 22.66 -6.75 3.47
N SER A 87 23.56 -5.78 3.30
CA SER A 87 25.00 -6.04 3.25
C SER A 87 25.58 -6.39 4.62
N GLY A 88 26.50 -7.36 4.64
CA GLY A 88 27.38 -7.63 5.78
C GLY A 88 27.08 -8.87 6.62
N LYS A 89 25.91 -9.45 6.56
CA LYS A 89 25.60 -10.82 7.07
C LYS A 89 24.41 -11.35 6.27
N LYS A 90 24.48 -12.63 5.85
CA LYS A 90 23.24 -13.34 5.53
C LYS A 90 22.39 -13.28 6.79
N VAL A 91 21.42 -12.39 6.80
CA VAL A 91 20.43 -12.34 7.87
C VAL A 91 19.61 -13.60 7.66
N ASN A 92 19.80 -14.62 8.49
CA ASN A 92 18.87 -15.75 8.57
C ASN A 92 17.54 -15.19 9.09
N LEU A 93 16.78 -14.60 8.17
CA LEU A 93 15.43 -14.16 8.48
C LEU A 93 14.58 -15.41 8.69
N PRO A 94 13.77 -15.44 9.73
CA PRO A 94 12.69 -16.42 9.83
C PRO A 94 11.90 -16.41 8.51
N ASP A 95 11.52 -17.57 8.01
CA ASP A 95 10.70 -17.68 6.79
C ASP A 95 9.41 -16.82 6.90
N SER A 96 8.91 -16.61 8.11
CA SER A 96 7.81 -15.69 8.40
C SER A 96 8.06 -14.23 7.97
N MET A 97 9.33 -13.79 7.89
CA MET A 97 9.65 -12.43 7.42
C MET A 97 9.76 -12.36 5.89
N LYS A 98 10.12 -13.45 5.23
CA LYS A 98 10.19 -13.52 3.75
C LYS A 98 8.81 -13.48 3.12
N THR A 99 7.81 -14.04 3.79
CA THR A 99 6.41 -14.13 3.36
C THR A 99 5.50 -13.14 4.09
N TYR A 100 6.09 -12.22 4.87
CA TYR A 100 5.33 -11.26 5.66
C TYR A 100 4.52 -10.32 4.77
N THR A 101 3.21 -10.40 4.89
CA THR A 101 2.27 -9.53 4.16
C THR A 101 1.29 -8.86 5.12
N ILE A 102 0.80 -7.69 4.71
CA ILE A 102 -0.22 -6.94 5.42
C ILE A 102 -1.43 -6.70 4.49
N PRO A 103 -2.65 -6.50 5.03
CA PRO A 103 -3.82 -6.16 4.23
C PRO A 103 -3.58 -4.92 3.38
N SER A 104 -4.15 -4.88 2.17
CA SER A 104 -4.13 -3.68 1.35
C SER A 104 -5.03 -2.57 1.94
N GLU A 105 -4.65 -1.31 1.73
CA GLU A 105 -5.40 -0.12 2.11
C GLU A 105 -5.56 0.79 0.88
N PHE A 106 -6.30 0.30 -0.13
CA PHE A 106 -6.54 1.09 -1.34
C PHE A 106 -7.38 2.33 -1.03
N ASN A 107 -6.89 3.48 -1.46
CA ASN A 107 -7.56 4.75 -1.25
C ASN A 107 -7.40 5.61 -2.51
N ASN A 108 -8.51 5.96 -3.15
CA ASN A 108 -8.52 6.70 -4.41
C ASN A 108 -7.99 8.15 -4.29
N GLN A 109 -7.85 8.67 -3.08
CA GLN A 109 -7.20 9.96 -2.83
C GLN A 109 -5.68 9.88 -3.02
N TYR A 110 -5.09 8.69 -2.84
CA TYR A 110 -3.66 8.44 -2.94
C TYR A 110 -3.37 7.68 -4.22
N PHE A 111 -2.65 8.29 -5.12
CA PHE A 111 -2.41 7.79 -6.45
C PHE A 111 -0.92 7.85 -6.81
N HIS A 112 -0.50 7.13 -7.84
CA HIS A 112 0.90 6.92 -8.18
C HIS A 112 1.50 8.11 -8.96
N LYS A 113 1.38 9.34 -8.44
CA LYS A 113 2.13 10.50 -8.95
C LYS A 113 3.64 10.32 -8.75
N LYS A 114 4.47 11.10 -9.46
CA LYS A 114 5.91 11.15 -9.18
C LYS A 114 6.15 11.46 -7.70
N GLY A 115 7.03 10.67 -7.07
CA GLY A 115 7.32 10.75 -5.64
C GLY A 115 6.35 9.98 -4.72
N ALA A 116 5.28 9.35 -5.25
CA ALA A 116 4.43 8.49 -4.44
C ALA A 116 5.22 7.29 -3.89
N VAL A 117 4.96 6.93 -2.63
CA VAL A 117 5.55 5.78 -1.95
C VAL A 117 4.49 4.72 -1.78
N ALA A 118 4.72 3.53 -2.34
CA ALA A 118 3.73 2.48 -2.35
C ALA A 118 4.32 1.11 -2.00
N ALA A 119 3.51 0.24 -1.42
CA ALA A 119 3.92 -1.09 -1.04
C ALA A 119 4.00 -2.03 -2.26
N ALA A 120 5.08 -2.80 -2.36
CA ALA A 120 5.18 -3.87 -3.35
C ALA A 120 4.22 -5.01 -2.99
N ARG A 121 3.89 -5.87 -3.95
CA ARG A 121 3.11 -7.09 -3.75
C ARG A 121 3.34 -8.12 -4.85
N GLN A 122 2.98 -9.37 -4.57
CA GLN A 122 2.92 -10.44 -5.56
C GLN A 122 1.77 -10.23 -6.55
N GLY A 123 1.88 -10.83 -7.72
CA GLY A 123 0.83 -10.80 -8.74
C GLY A 123 -0.48 -11.45 -8.30
N ASN A 124 -1.58 -11.11 -8.97
CA ASN A 124 -2.92 -11.57 -8.59
C ASN A 124 -3.09 -13.11 -8.64
N GLU A 125 -2.30 -13.82 -9.44
CA GLU A 125 -2.35 -15.29 -9.54
C GLU A 125 -1.91 -15.97 -8.24
N THR A 126 -0.86 -15.43 -7.59
CA THR A 126 -0.31 -15.96 -6.34
C THR A 126 -0.82 -15.21 -5.10
N ASN A 127 -1.43 -14.04 -5.30
CA ASN A 127 -1.91 -13.15 -4.25
C ASN A 127 -3.28 -12.54 -4.63
N PRO A 128 -4.33 -13.37 -4.74
CA PRO A 128 -5.67 -12.91 -5.15
C PRO A 128 -6.31 -11.94 -4.15
N GLU A 129 -5.86 -11.93 -2.89
CA GLU A 129 -6.28 -10.97 -1.86
C GLU A 129 -5.57 -9.61 -2.00
N MET A 130 -4.66 -9.47 -2.96
CA MET A 130 -3.88 -8.25 -3.23
C MET A 130 -3.17 -7.69 -1.98
N ARG A 131 -2.75 -8.59 -1.07
CA ARG A 131 -2.03 -8.20 0.15
C ARG A 131 -0.69 -7.55 -0.21
N SER A 132 -0.31 -6.54 0.54
CA SER A 132 0.97 -5.85 0.39
C SER A 132 2.11 -6.63 1.03
N SER A 133 3.32 -6.54 0.47
CA SER A 133 4.53 -6.94 1.18
C SER A 133 4.63 -6.13 2.48
N GLY A 134 4.95 -6.80 3.58
CA GLY A 134 5.17 -6.14 4.86
C GLY A 134 6.49 -5.37 4.94
N THR A 135 7.41 -5.58 3.99
CA THR A 135 8.76 -4.98 4.05
C THR A 135 9.15 -4.20 2.81
N GLN A 136 8.74 -4.66 1.61
CA GLN A 136 9.18 -4.07 0.35
C GLN A 136 8.25 -2.94 -0.09
N PHE A 137 8.85 -1.83 -0.50
CA PHE A 137 8.14 -0.67 -1.05
C PHE A 137 8.91 -0.06 -2.22
N TYR A 138 8.24 0.77 -2.98
CA TYR A 138 8.85 1.51 -4.09
C TYR A 138 8.47 3.00 -4.04
N ILE A 139 9.33 3.81 -4.66
CA ILE A 139 9.09 5.23 -4.89
C ILE A 139 8.93 5.44 -6.40
N VAL A 140 7.86 6.09 -6.79
CA VAL A 140 7.53 6.35 -8.19
C VAL A 140 8.46 7.44 -8.75
N GLN A 141 9.14 7.14 -9.85
CA GLN A 141 9.77 8.15 -10.71
C GLN A 141 8.75 8.59 -11.77
N GLY A 142 8.28 7.65 -12.59
CA GLY A 142 7.25 7.84 -13.61
C GLY A 142 7.65 8.78 -14.74
N VAL A 143 6.68 8.97 -15.65
CA VAL A 143 6.75 9.90 -16.78
C VAL A 143 5.53 10.80 -16.84
N LYS A 144 5.57 11.87 -17.64
CA LYS A 144 4.39 12.70 -17.90
C LYS A 144 3.47 12.04 -18.93
N PHE A 145 2.19 12.27 -18.78
CA PHE A 145 1.13 11.71 -19.63
C PHE A 145 0.39 12.80 -20.37
N ASN A 146 -0.19 12.46 -21.52
CA ASN A 146 -1.23 13.24 -22.17
C ASN A 146 -2.63 12.64 -21.92
N ASP A 147 -3.70 13.29 -22.36
CA ASP A 147 -5.06 12.82 -22.10
C ASP A 147 -5.38 11.48 -22.77
N SER A 148 -4.83 11.21 -23.96
CA SER A 148 -5.00 9.91 -24.64
C SER A 148 -4.34 8.77 -23.87
N ASP A 149 -3.14 9.02 -23.34
CA ASP A 149 -2.42 8.03 -22.52
C ASP A 149 -3.16 7.76 -21.21
N LEU A 150 -3.72 8.81 -20.57
CA LEU A 150 -4.51 8.67 -19.35
C LEU A 150 -5.81 7.91 -19.59
N ASN A 151 -6.49 8.12 -20.72
CA ASN A 151 -7.67 7.34 -21.09
C ASN A 151 -7.30 5.85 -21.26
N THR A 152 -6.17 5.56 -21.91
CA THR A 152 -5.66 4.19 -22.04
C THR A 152 -5.28 3.59 -20.69
N ALA A 153 -4.65 4.37 -19.80
CA ALA A 153 -4.33 3.94 -18.45
C ALA A 153 -5.60 3.60 -17.65
N GLU A 154 -6.64 4.43 -17.72
CA GLU A 154 -7.93 4.21 -17.06
C GLU A 154 -8.58 2.88 -17.48
N LEU A 155 -8.58 2.56 -18.78
CA LEU A 155 -9.07 1.27 -19.27
C LEU A 155 -8.27 0.09 -18.70
N ARG A 156 -6.93 0.20 -18.62
CA ARG A 156 -6.06 -0.83 -18.06
C ARG A 156 -6.27 -0.99 -16.55
N ILE A 157 -6.43 0.11 -15.82
CA ILE A 157 -6.73 0.08 -14.38
C ILE A 157 -8.03 -0.71 -14.15
N ASN A 158 -9.09 -0.39 -14.86
CA ASN A 158 -10.37 -1.06 -14.73
C ASN A 158 -10.28 -2.55 -15.08
N SER A 159 -9.55 -2.90 -16.13
CA SER A 159 -9.30 -4.30 -16.47
C SER A 159 -8.58 -5.04 -15.34
N ASN A 160 -7.53 -4.44 -14.75
CA ASN A 160 -6.78 -5.03 -13.65
C ASN A 160 -7.62 -5.19 -12.37
N ILE A 161 -8.44 -4.17 -12.04
CA ILE A 161 -9.36 -4.23 -10.89
C ILE A 161 -10.37 -5.36 -11.08
N LYS A 162 -10.99 -5.46 -12.26
CA LYS A 162 -11.95 -6.52 -12.59
C LYS A 162 -11.32 -7.91 -12.54
N GLN A 163 -10.10 -8.06 -13.08
CA GLN A 163 -9.38 -9.32 -13.02
C GLN A 163 -9.01 -9.71 -11.58
N GLY A 164 -8.55 -8.75 -10.79
CA GLY A 164 -8.23 -8.97 -9.36
C GLY A 164 -9.47 -9.37 -8.56
N LEU A 165 -10.60 -8.71 -8.78
CA LEU A 165 -11.88 -9.04 -8.16
C LEU A 165 -12.32 -10.45 -8.54
N PHE A 166 -12.24 -10.81 -9.81
CA PHE A 166 -12.63 -12.14 -10.27
C PHE A 166 -11.78 -13.25 -9.62
N ASN A 167 -10.46 -13.08 -9.59
CA ASN A 167 -9.56 -14.04 -8.94
C ASN A 167 -9.87 -14.20 -7.44
N LYS A 168 -10.16 -13.09 -6.75
CA LYS A 168 -10.59 -13.11 -5.35
C LYS A 168 -11.87 -13.87 -5.15
N LEU A 169 -12.88 -13.62 -5.99
CA LEU A 169 -14.20 -14.31 -5.92
C LEU A 169 -14.09 -15.80 -6.22
N ILE A 170 -13.22 -16.21 -7.15
CA ILE A 170 -12.92 -17.63 -7.39
C ILE A 170 -12.37 -18.27 -6.11
N LYS A 171 -11.34 -17.64 -5.50
CA LYS A 171 -10.73 -18.16 -4.28
C LYS A 171 -11.75 -18.26 -3.14
N GLU A 172 -12.50 -17.21 -2.87
CA GLU A 172 -13.52 -17.17 -1.81
C GLU A 172 -14.60 -18.23 -2.02
N THR A 173 -15.01 -18.43 -3.27
CA THR A 173 -16.00 -19.46 -3.62
C THR A 173 -15.43 -20.87 -3.40
N ALA A 174 -14.21 -21.14 -3.86
CA ALA A 174 -13.53 -22.41 -3.65
C ALA A 174 -13.33 -22.71 -2.15
N ASP A 175 -12.88 -21.74 -1.38
CA ASP A 175 -12.72 -21.87 0.07
C ASP A 175 -14.05 -22.14 0.79
N SER A 176 -15.12 -21.44 0.40
CA SER A 176 -16.47 -21.65 0.96
C SER A 176 -16.98 -23.07 0.68
N VAL A 177 -16.80 -23.56 -0.55
CA VAL A 177 -17.19 -24.94 -0.95
C VAL A 177 -16.40 -25.96 -0.12
N ARG A 178 -15.09 -25.80 0.00
CA ARG A 178 -14.24 -26.68 0.80
C ARG A 178 -14.63 -26.73 2.27
N LEU A 179 -14.92 -25.56 2.87
CA LEU A 179 -15.35 -25.46 4.27
C LEU A 179 -16.70 -26.12 4.53
N SER A 180 -17.59 -26.17 3.54
CA SER A 180 -18.87 -26.88 3.64
C SER A 180 -18.77 -28.41 3.44
N GLY A 181 -17.54 -28.93 3.24
CA GLY A 181 -17.31 -30.36 2.99
C GLY A 181 -17.73 -30.82 1.59
N ASN A 182 -18.03 -29.90 0.69
CA ASN A 182 -18.48 -30.23 -0.68
C ASN A 182 -17.28 -30.12 -1.65
N THR A 183 -17.50 -30.74 -2.83
CA THR A 183 -16.60 -30.60 -3.99
C THR A 183 -17.48 -30.33 -5.20
N ILE A 184 -17.16 -29.28 -5.95
CA ILE A 184 -17.84 -28.96 -7.22
C ILE A 184 -16.77 -28.74 -8.31
N PRO A 185 -17.11 -28.93 -9.60
CA PRO A 185 -16.17 -28.67 -10.70
C PRO A 185 -15.69 -27.21 -10.74
N ASP A 186 -14.46 -26.99 -11.21
CA ASP A 186 -13.87 -25.64 -11.34
C ASP A 186 -14.71 -24.71 -12.21
N GLY A 187 -15.35 -25.22 -13.27
CA GLY A 187 -16.27 -24.45 -14.11
C GLY A 187 -17.47 -23.90 -13.33
N GLN A 188 -17.98 -24.64 -12.35
CA GLN A 188 -19.10 -24.21 -11.50
C GLN A 188 -18.61 -23.13 -10.48
N ILE A 189 -17.37 -23.23 -9.98
CA ILE A 189 -16.75 -22.19 -9.16
C ILE A 189 -16.64 -20.88 -9.95
N GLN A 190 -16.19 -20.97 -11.23
CA GLN A 190 -16.05 -19.80 -12.10
C GLN A 190 -17.42 -19.16 -12.42
N GLU A 191 -18.46 -19.97 -12.64
CA GLU A 191 -19.82 -19.48 -12.87
C GLU A 191 -20.35 -18.70 -11.66
N ILE A 192 -20.22 -19.26 -10.45
CA ILE A 192 -20.63 -18.60 -9.20
C ILE A 192 -19.82 -17.29 -9.01
N ALA A 193 -18.52 -17.32 -9.25
CA ALA A 193 -17.69 -16.13 -9.16
C ALA A 193 -18.10 -15.05 -10.18
N SER A 194 -18.48 -15.45 -11.40
CA SER A 194 -18.96 -14.53 -12.44
C SER A 194 -20.27 -13.84 -12.04
N VAL A 195 -21.23 -14.57 -11.46
CA VAL A 195 -22.49 -14.00 -10.96
C VAL A 195 -22.20 -12.98 -9.85
N LYS A 196 -21.40 -13.36 -8.85
CA LYS A 196 -21.01 -12.45 -7.76
C LYS A 196 -20.30 -11.20 -8.28
N MET A 197 -19.43 -11.34 -9.28
CA MET A 197 -18.74 -10.23 -9.91
C MET A 197 -19.73 -9.29 -10.61
N PHE A 198 -20.69 -9.84 -11.35
CA PHE A 198 -21.73 -9.05 -12.02
C PHE A 198 -22.53 -8.25 -10.99
N GLU A 199 -23.00 -8.87 -9.91
CA GLU A 199 -23.71 -8.19 -8.81
C GLU A 199 -22.87 -7.06 -8.20
N TYR A 200 -21.59 -7.31 -7.93
CA TYR A 200 -20.67 -6.29 -7.41
C TYR A 200 -20.57 -5.09 -8.34
N LEU A 201 -20.38 -5.33 -9.64
CA LEU A 201 -20.19 -4.26 -10.63
C LEU A 201 -21.44 -3.41 -10.87
N THR A 202 -22.66 -3.90 -10.52
CA THR A 202 -23.88 -3.09 -10.61
C THR A 202 -23.90 -1.92 -9.62
N THR A 203 -23.16 -2.04 -8.51
CA THR A 203 -23.14 -1.04 -7.43
C THR A 203 -21.78 -0.33 -7.31
N HIS A 204 -20.76 -0.83 -8.00
CA HIS A 204 -19.41 -0.28 -7.96
C HIS A 204 -18.99 0.15 -9.37
N PRO A 205 -19.11 1.45 -9.69
CA PRO A 205 -18.75 1.97 -11.00
C PRO A 205 -17.26 1.82 -11.27
N ASP A 206 -16.90 1.86 -12.55
CA ASP A 206 -15.51 1.85 -12.98
C ASP A 206 -14.71 3.00 -12.36
N TYR A 207 -13.45 2.71 -12.05
CA TYR A 207 -12.48 3.72 -11.59
C TYR A 207 -12.33 4.83 -12.64
N LYS A 208 -12.27 6.06 -12.16
CA LYS A 208 -12.02 7.24 -12.98
C LYS A 208 -10.82 8.01 -12.45
N ILE A 209 -9.89 8.33 -13.34
CA ILE A 209 -8.82 9.29 -13.03
C ILE A 209 -9.47 10.67 -12.99
N SER A 210 -9.53 11.29 -11.81
CA SER A 210 -10.15 12.61 -11.64
C SER A 210 -9.39 13.69 -12.41
N GLU A 211 -10.04 14.83 -12.67
CA GLU A 211 -9.38 15.96 -13.38
C GLU A 211 -8.16 16.48 -12.61
N ASP A 212 -8.21 16.50 -11.28
CA ASP A 212 -7.06 16.87 -10.45
C ASP A 212 -5.91 15.90 -10.62
N GLN A 213 -6.17 14.58 -10.60
CA GLN A 213 -5.16 13.55 -10.85
C GLN A 213 -4.60 13.64 -12.29
N ARG A 214 -5.46 13.89 -13.29
CA ARG A 214 -5.04 14.11 -14.69
C ARG A 214 -4.09 15.31 -14.78
N THR A 215 -4.42 16.42 -14.11
CA THR A 215 -3.56 17.60 -14.07
C THR A 215 -2.19 17.29 -13.47
N VAL A 216 -2.15 16.53 -12.39
CA VAL A 216 -0.90 16.09 -11.76
C VAL A 216 -0.10 15.17 -12.70
N TYR A 217 -0.73 14.14 -13.29
CA TYR A 217 -0.04 13.24 -14.21
C TYR A 217 0.51 13.94 -15.46
N LYS A 218 -0.17 14.98 -15.95
CA LYS A 218 0.30 15.80 -17.08
C LYS A 218 1.44 16.74 -16.70
N SER A 219 1.46 17.25 -15.49
CA SER A 219 2.45 18.27 -15.03
C SER A 219 3.73 17.65 -14.46
N ILE A 220 3.63 16.80 -13.45
CA ILE A 220 4.79 16.20 -12.78
C ILE A 220 5.02 14.73 -13.15
N GLY A 221 3.99 14.04 -13.68
CA GLY A 221 4.09 12.64 -14.09
C GLY A 221 3.73 11.65 -12.97
N GLY A 222 3.99 10.37 -13.27
CA GLY A 222 3.71 9.27 -12.38
C GLY A 222 3.60 7.92 -13.10
N THR A 223 2.83 6.99 -12.53
CA THR A 223 2.55 5.69 -13.14
C THR A 223 1.11 5.23 -12.86
N PRO A 224 0.12 5.86 -13.54
CA PRO A 224 -1.31 5.66 -13.25
C PRO A 224 -1.76 4.19 -13.34
N ARG A 225 -1.10 3.36 -14.16
CA ARG A 225 -1.44 1.94 -14.34
C ARG A 225 -1.44 1.11 -13.04
N LEU A 226 -0.88 1.64 -11.95
CA LEU A 226 -0.83 0.98 -10.64
C LEU A 226 -1.95 1.43 -9.70
N ASP A 227 -2.70 2.48 -10.06
CA ASP A 227 -3.79 2.99 -9.25
C ASP A 227 -4.87 1.91 -9.02
N GLY A 228 -5.42 1.90 -7.81
CA GLY A 228 -6.43 0.91 -7.40
C GLY A 228 -5.92 -0.53 -7.21
N ALA A 229 -4.62 -0.80 -7.46
CA ALA A 229 -4.04 -2.14 -7.36
C ALA A 229 -2.87 -2.26 -6.37
N TYR A 230 -2.33 -1.14 -5.89
CA TYR A 230 -1.26 -1.07 -4.90
C TYR A 230 -1.58 0.01 -3.87
N THR A 231 -1.21 -0.21 -2.62
CA THR A 231 -1.42 0.78 -1.55
C THR A 231 -0.34 1.85 -1.62
N VAL A 232 -0.75 3.08 -1.91
CA VAL A 232 0.09 4.27 -1.76
C VAL A 232 -0.05 4.76 -0.32
N PHE A 233 1.05 4.82 0.44
CA PHE A 233 1.03 5.11 1.86
C PHE A 233 1.88 6.32 2.26
N GLY A 234 2.44 7.04 1.28
CA GLY A 234 3.21 8.25 1.53
C GLY A 234 3.64 8.94 0.24
N GLU A 235 4.35 10.03 0.40
CA GLU A 235 4.91 10.82 -0.70
C GLU A 235 6.26 11.43 -0.34
N VAL A 236 7.14 11.55 -1.31
CA VAL A 236 8.39 12.30 -1.19
C VAL A 236 8.08 13.80 -1.15
N ILE A 237 8.51 14.46 -0.08
CA ILE A 237 8.36 15.90 0.10
C ILE A 237 9.66 16.67 -0.15
N GLU A 238 10.83 16.01 0.00
CA GLU A 238 12.15 16.53 -0.36
C GLU A 238 13.01 15.40 -0.92
N GLY A 239 13.92 15.69 -1.87
CA GLY A 239 14.85 14.70 -2.44
C GLY A 239 14.32 13.97 -3.68
N LEU A 240 13.37 14.52 -4.44
CA LEU A 240 12.96 13.97 -5.74
C LEU A 240 14.12 13.89 -6.74
N ASP A 241 15.10 14.79 -6.67
CA ASP A 241 16.33 14.72 -7.45
C ASP A 241 17.19 13.50 -7.08
N VAL A 242 17.15 13.06 -5.81
CA VAL A 242 17.82 11.83 -5.36
C VAL A 242 17.09 10.60 -5.92
N VAL A 243 15.75 10.61 -5.94
CA VAL A 243 14.96 9.56 -6.60
C VAL A 243 15.35 9.46 -8.09
N ASP A 244 15.46 10.60 -8.79
CA ASP A 244 15.87 10.64 -10.20
C ASP A 244 17.32 10.15 -10.38
N LYS A 245 18.26 10.49 -9.48
CA LYS A 245 19.63 9.97 -9.49
C LYS A 245 19.68 8.46 -9.32
N ILE A 246 18.90 7.91 -8.38
CA ILE A 246 18.81 6.46 -8.17
C ILE A 246 18.20 5.78 -9.40
N ALA A 247 17.14 6.34 -9.98
CA ALA A 247 16.49 5.79 -11.16
C ALA A 247 17.37 5.83 -12.44
N ALA A 248 18.42 6.65 -12.43
CA ALA A 248 19.37 6.80 -13.54
C ALA A 248 20.61 5.90 -13.44
N VAL A 249 20.77 5.10 -12.38
CA VAL A 249 21.93 4.20 -12.27
C VAL A 249 21.88 3.09 -13.32
N THR A 250 23.04 2.60 -13.72
CA THR A 250 23.12 1.44 -14.61
C THR A 250 22.62 0.18 -13.91
N THR A 251 21.75 -0.56 -14.55
CA THR A 251 21.17 -1.82 -14.09
C THR A 251 21.58 -3.01 -14.96
N ASP A 252 21.52 -4.20 -14.40
CA ASP A 252 21.66 -5.46 -15.15
C ASP A 252 20.32 -5.84 -15.86
N SER A 253 20.30 -7.00 -16.51
CA SER A 253 19.11 -7.51 -17.21
C SER A 253 17.92 -7.85 -16.28
N GLY A 254 18.13 -7.89 -14.96
CA GLY A 254 17.10 -8.11 -13.95
C GLY A 254 16.66 -6.80 -13.26
N ASP A 255 16.95 -5.65 -13.84
CA ASP A 255 16.66 -4.33 -13.27
C ASP A 255 17.42 -4.03 -11.95
N LYS A 256 18.43 -4.83 -11.58
CA LYS A 256 19.22 -4.60 -10.37
C LYS A 256 20.37 -3.63 -10.66
N PRO A 257 20.60 -2.59 -9.81
CA PRO A 257 21.76 -1.72 -9.94
C PRO A 257 23.10 -2.50 -9.97
N VAL A 258 23.94 -2.23 -10.96
CA VAL A 258 25.29 -2.82 -11.08
C VAL A 258 26.17 -2.40 -9.89
N THR A 259 26.03 -1.15 -9.45
CA THR A 259 26.62 -0.65 -8.22
C THR A 259 25.52 -0.49 -7.18
N ASP A 260 25.67 -1.16 -6.04
CA ASP A 260 24.66 -1.14 -4.99
C ASP A 260 24.34 0.30 -4.53
N VAL A 261 23.08 0.67 -4.61
CA VAL A 261 22.52 1.85 -3.94
C VAL A 261 21.86 1.39 -2.65
N LYS A 262 22.31 1.90 -1.51
CA LYS A 262 21.91 1.41 -0.18
C LYS A 262 21.22 2.48 0.64
N ILE A 263 20.28 2.02 1.45
CA ILE A 263 19.77 2.75 2.60
C ILE A 263 20.84 2.66 3.69
N LEU A 264 21.43 3.79 4.06
CA LEU A 264 22.38 3.87 5.17
C LEU A 264 21.64 3.87 6.50
N LYS A 265 20.56 4.64 6.58
CA LYS A 265 19.65 4.71 7.73
C LYS A 265 18.31 5.33 7.36
N ILE A 266 17.25 4.93 8.06
CA ILE A 266 15.98 5.66 8.07
C ILE A 266 15.74 6.22 9.47
N LYS A 267 15.29 7.47 9.54
CA LYS A 267 14.94 8.16 10.80
C LYS A 267 13.52 8.69 10.71
N ILE A 268 12.82 8.69 11.83
CA ILE A 268 11.56 9.40 11.99
C ILE A 268 11.89 10.82 12.42
N GLU A 269 11.41 11.80 11.68
CA GLU A 269 11.52 13.22 12.04
C GLU A 269 10.40 13.54 13.05
N LYS A 270 10.76 14.21 14.14
CA LYS A 270 9.83 14.62 15.20
C LYS A 270 9.31 16.02 14.96
#